data_b0f8ee012e04b1d6122903cef4d3e7c9
#
_entry.id   b0f8ee012e04b1d6122903cef4d3e7c9
#
_cell.length_a   1.000
_cell.length_b   1.000
_cell.length_c   1.000
_cell.angle_alpha   90.00
_cell.angle_beta   90.00
_cell.angle_gamma   90.00
#
_symmetry.space_group_name_H-M   'P 1'
#
loop_
_entity.id
_entity.type
_entity.pdbx_description
1 polymer ?
#
loop_
_entity_poly.entity_id
_entity_poly.type
_entity_poly.pdbx_seq_one_letter_code
_entity_poly.pdbx_strand_id
1 'polypeptide(L)'
;MSEKQSLSKIPILSQNTLSTYIRSVLSVPDLTREEEADLFKEFKETQSKEAAEKIVVSNLKLVVNLAYKFRNFRDVPDLIQEGSLGLLTALQKFDLDKGVRFATYATWWIKAKIQEFIISQMSIVRFGKSRDERKLFFNMMATIKDIQSYDKDGEISKEELIQEVARRLNVTPDKVIDALQVVSSYNDVSIDQTIEGSDEKLIELKDKSDFDQEIDDEDMKTKLQNAISTLNEREKFVIWNRYLADETMTLEEIGEKYGISKERVRQIESRALAKIKMFTMKAPKLLPQASGDIKDAF
;
A
#
# COMPACT_ATOMS: atom_id res chain seq x y z
N MET A 1 -24.82 -54.97 5.84
CA MET A 1 -24.15 -54.32 4.68
C MET A 1 -24.39 -52.82 4.87
N SER A 2 -23.43 -52.18 5.51
CA SER A 2 -23.51 -50.74 5.77
C SER A 2 -22.93 -50.01 4.57
N GLU A 3 -23.76 -49.15 3.97
CA GLU A 3 -23.33 -48.23 2.93
C GLU A 3 -22.26 -47.28 3.47
N LYS A 4 -21.03 -47.49 3.01
CA LYS A 4 -19.97 -46.50 3.10
C LYS A 4 -20.35 -45.31 2.18
N GLN A 5 -21.10 -44.34 2.69
CA GLN A 5 -21.25 -43.07 2.02
C GLN A 5 -19.86 -42.41 2.05
N SER A 6 -19.25 -42.41 0.88
CA SER A 6 -17.96 -41.79 0.66
C SER A 6 -18.11 -40.28 0.82
N LEU A 7 -17.47 -39.75 1.86
CA LEU A 7 -17.36 -38.30 2.19
C LEU A 7 -16.45 -37.52 1.21
N SER A 8 -16.18 -38.05 0.02
CA SER A 8 -15.14 -37.57 -0.88
C SER A 8 -15.57 -36.50 -1.88
N LYS A 9 -16.50 -35.60 -1.56
CA LYS A 9 -16.80 -34.46 -2.42
C LYS A 9 -17.08 -33.22 -1.60
N ILE A 10 -15.99 -32.54 -1.15
CA ILE A 10 -16.07 -31.12 -0.84
C ILE A 10 -16.30 -30.42 -2.20
N PRO A 11 -17.44 -29.77 -2.45
CA PRO A 11 -17.68 -29.12 -3.73
C PRO A 11 -16.73 -27.93 -3.89
N ILE A 12 -16.01 -27.89 -5.01
CA ILE A 12 -15.16 -26.76 -5.38
C ILE A 12 -16.09 -25.57 -5.67
N LEU A 13 -15.87 -24.45 -4.99
CA LEU A 13 -16.65 -23.22 -5.12
C LEU A 13 -16.43 -22.56 -6.50
N SER A 14 -17.45 -22.58 -7.34
CA SER A 14 -17.61 -21.65 -8.46
C SER A 14 -18.81 -20.73 -8.19
N GLN A 15 -18.88 -19.56 -8.81
CA GLN A 15 -19.91 -18.54 -8.51
C GLN A 15 -21.36 -19.06 -8.62
N ASN A 16 -21.63 -20.01 -9.51
CA ASN A 16 -22.96 -20.65 -9.65
C ASN A 16 -23.22 -21.76 -8.63
N THR A 17 -22.25 -22.11 -7.79
CA THR A 17 -22.34 -23.26 -6.87
C THR A 17 -22.35 -22.84 -5.40
N LEU A 18 -22.20 -21.56 -5.05
CA LEU A 18 -22.18 -21.09 -3.68
C LEU A 18 -23.44 -21.51 -2.90
N SER A 19 -24.61 -21.33 -3.49
CA SER A 19 -25.88 -21.72 -2.88
C SER A 19 -25.98 -23.24 -2.68
N THR A 20 -25.46 -24.03 -3.61
CA THR A 20 -25.40 -25.50 -3.51
C THR A 20 -24.41 -25.94 -2.43
N TYR A 21 -23.25 -25.30 -2.37
CA TYR A 21 -22.27 -25.52 -1.30
C TYR A 21 -22.84 -25.21 0.08
N ILE A 22 -23.46 -24.05 0.26
CA ILE A 22 -24.09 -23.68 1.53
C ILE A 22 -25.16 -24.66 1.92
N ARG A 23 -25.99 -25.09 0.97
CA ARG A 23 -27.03 -26.11 1.23
C ARG A 23 -26.40 -27.43 1.67
N SER A 24 -25.33 -27.88 1.04
CA SER A 24 -24.61 -29.11 1.43
C SER A 24 -24.02 -29.01 2.84
N VAL A 25 -23.40 -27.87 3.16
CA VAL A 25 -22.85 -27.59 4.50
C VAL A 25 -23.96 -27.58 5.56
N LEU A 26 -25.08 -26.93 5.27
CA LEU A 26 -26.21 -26.85 6.21
C LEU A 26 -26.92 -28.19 6.42
N SER A 27 -26.81 -29.16 5.52
CA SER A 27 -27.40 -30.48 5.66
C SER A 27 -26.62 -31.42 6.59
N VAL A 28 -25.35 -31.09 6.91
CA VAL A 28 -24.52 -31.89 7.82
C VAL A 28 -25.05 -31.81 9.24
N PRO A 29 -25.26 -32.92 9.96
CA PRO A 29 -25.69 -32.86 11.34
C PRO A 29 -24.58 -32.33 12.26
N ASP A 30 -24.99 -31.69 13.34
CA ASP A 30 -24.04 -31.21 14.36
C ASP A 30 -23.61 -32.41 15.24
N LEU A 31 -22.33 -32.40 15.65
CA LEU A 31 -21.80 -33.42 16.56
C LEU A 31 -22.30 -33.19 17.98
N THR A 32 -22.66 -34.26 18.67
CA THR A 32 -22.88 -34.25 20.12
C THR A 32 -21.56 -34.00 20.85
N ARG A 33 -21.62 -33.68 22.14
CA ARG A 33 -20.43 -33.42 22.93
C ARG A 33 -19.56 -34.69 23.10
N GLU A 34 -20.20 -35.82 23.14
CA GLU A 34 -19.54 -37.13 23.30
C GLU A 34 -18.83 -37.54 22.01
N GLU A 35 -19.53 -37.46 20.86
CA GLU A 35 -18.93 -37.72 19.55
C GLU A 35 -17.77 -36.78 19.22
N GLU A 36 -17.90 -35.49 19.59
CA GLU A 36 -16.82 -34.53 19.44
C GLU A 36 -15.58 -34.94 20.24
N ALA A 37 -15.76 -35.35 21.49
CA ALA A 37 -14.66 -35.80 22.35
C ALA A 37 -13.99 -37.06 21.83
N ASP A 38 -14.77 -38.04 21.36
CA ASP A 38 -14.23 -39.32 20.85
C ASP A 38 -13.45 -39.10 19.54
N LEU A 39 -13.98 -38.27 18.63
CA LEU A 39 -13.26 -37.92 17.39
C LEU A 39 -11.97 -37.16 17.67
N PHE A 40 -11.94 -36.25 18.65
CA PHE A 40 -10.71 -35.57 19.03
C PHE A 40 -9.68 -36.46 19.68
N LYS A 41 -10.10 -37.45 20.49
CA LYS A 41 -9.20 -38.48 21.04
C LYS A 41 -8.59 -39.30 19.92
N GLU A 42 -9.42 -39.81 19.00
CA GLU A 42 -8.96 -40.54 17.81
C GLU A 42 -7.98 -39.71 16.99
N PHE A 43 -8.30 -38.44 16.74
CA PHE A 43 -7.41 -37.54 16.00
C PHE A 43 -6.07 -37.32 16.71
N LYS A 44 -6.07 -37.12 18.04
CA LYS A 44 -4.81 -36.92 18.80
C LYS A 44 -3.93 -38.16 18.84
N GLU A 45 -4.53 -39.34 18.96
CA GLU A 45 -3.81 -40.61 19.08
C GLU A 45 -3.28 -41.11 17.72
N THR A 46 -4.10 -41.05 16.69
CA THR A 46 -3.81 -41.70 15.40
C THR A 46 -3.48 -40.72 14.26
N GLN A 47 -3.66 -39.41 14.46
CA GLN A 47 -3.58 -38.39 13.40
C GLN A 47 -4.50 -38.73 12.21
N SER A 48 -5.64 -39.39 12.49
CA SER A 48 -6.59 -39.85 11.50
C SER A 48 -7.15 -38.72 10.67
N LYS A 49 -6.96 -38.77 9.36
CA LYS A 49 -7.57 -37.82 8.42
C LYS A 49 -9.08 -37.91 8.43
N GLU A 50 -9.64 -39.09 8.63
CA GLU A 50 -11.08 -39.33 8.65
C GLU A 50 -11.73 -38.64 9.87
N ALA A 51 -11.10 -38.71 11.05
CA ALA A 51 -11.56 -38.01 12.23
C ALA A 51 -11.49 -36.49 12.06
N ALA A 52 -10.37 -36.00 11.54
CA ALA A 52 -10.21 -34.57 11.24
C ALA A 52 -11.26 -34.04 10.24
N GLU A 53 -11.51 -34.80 9.17
CA GLU A 53 -12.51 -34.45 8.15
C GLU A 53 -13.92 -34.34 8.75
N LYS A 54 -14.32 -35.30 9.58
CA LYS A 54 -15.63 -35.30 10.28
C LYS A 54 -15.77 -34.08 11.16
N ILE A 55 -14.75 -33.75 11.96
CA ILE A 55 -14.75 -32.57 12.85
C ILE A 55 -14.86 -31.30 12.02
N VAL A 56 -14.08 -31.15 10.94
CA VAL A 56 -14.10 -29.96 10.09
C VAL A 56 -15.45 -29.82 9.41
N VAL A 57 -15.96 -30.86 8.75
CA VAL A 57 -17.20 -30.81 7.97
C VAL A 57 -18.41 -30.45 8.86
N SER A 58 -18.51 -31.01 10.07
CA SER A 58 -19.57 -30.66 11.01
C SER A 58 -19.54 -29.21 11.49
N ASN A 59 -18.36 -28.57 11.49
CA ASN A 59 -18.16 -27.19 11.93
C ASN A 59 -18.12 -26.18 10.77
N LEU A 60 -18.26 -26.57 9.51
CA LEU A 60 -18.29 -25.64 8.37
C LEU A 60 -19.47 -24.66 8.43
N LYS A 61 -20.60 -25.04 9.04
CA LYS A 61 -21.73 -24.11 9.30
C LYS A 61 -21.29 -22.88 10.06
N LEU A 62 -20.42 -23.04 11.06
CA LEU A 62 -19.88 -21.94 11.84
C LEU A 62 -19.06 -21.00 10.96
N VAL A 63 -18.24 -21.54 10.06
CA VAL A 63 -17.45 -20.77 9.12
C VAL A 63 -18.35 -19.94 8.21
N VAL A 64 -19.35 -20.57 7.59
CA VAL A 64 -20.33 -19.89 6.72
C VAL A 64 -21.03 -18.76 7.46
N ASN A 65 -21.54 -19.01 8.68
CA ASN A 65 -22.23 -18.00 9.49
C ASN A 65 -21.32 -16.82 9.85
N LEU A 66 -20.04 -17.07 10.14
CA LEU A 66 -19.07 -16.02 10.43
C LEU A 66 -18.69 -15.24 9.15
N ALA A 67 -18.45 -15.92 8.03
CA ALA A 67 -18.15 -15.29 6.75
C ALA A 67 -19.26 -14.32 6.32
N TYR A 68 -20.52 -14.69 6.47
CA TYR A 68 -21.67 -13.80 6.16
C TYR A 68 -21.71 -12.52 6.99
N LYS A 69 -21.18 -12.51 8.22
CA LYS A 69 -21.08 -11.29 9.04
C LYS A 69 -20.12 -10.27 8.43
N PHE A 70 -19.15 -10.72 7.64
CA PHE A 70 -18.14 -9.89 7.00
C PHE A 70 -18.38 -9.66 5.50
N ARG A 71 -19.54 -10.08 4.96
CA ARG A 71 -19.89 -9.99 3.52
C ARG A 71 -19.78 -8.59 2.91
N ASN A 72 -19.85 -7.53 3.72
CA ASN A 72 -19.74 -6.15 3.26
C ASN A 72 -18.29 -5.73 2.93
N PHE A 73 -17.32 -6.54 3.31
CA PHE A 73 -15.89 -6.23 3.11
C PHE A 73 -15.31 -6.97 1.90
N ARG A 74 -15.76 -8.21 1.64
CA ARG A 74 -15.24 -9.08 0.57
C ARG A 74 -16.26 -10.14 0.16
N ASP A 75 -15.99 -10.81 -0.96
CA ASP A 75 -16.81 -11.88 -1.47
C ASP A 75 -16.88 -13.05 -0.49
N VAL A 76 -18.09 -13.55 -0.29
CA VAL A 76 -18.38 -14.60 0.68
C VAL A 76 -17.58 -15.89 0.45
N PRO A 77 -17.38 -16.37 -0.80
CA PRO A 77 -16.57 -17.55 -1.08
C PRO A 77 -15.16 -17.46 -0.52
N ASP A 78 -14.49 -16.33 -0.72
CA ASP A 78 -13.12 -16.10 -0.25
C ASP A 78 -13.06 -16.09 1.29
N LEU A 79 -14.03 -15.42 1.92
CA LEU A 79 -14.16 -15.39 3.37
C LEU A 79 -14.40 -16.77 3.97
N ILE A 80 -15.15 -17.65 3.26
CA ILE A 80 -15.36 -19.04 3.68
C ILE A 80 -14.06 -19.84 3.59
N GLN A 81 -13.27 -19.66 2.52
CA GLN A 81 -11.99 -20.38 2.38
C GLN A 81 -11.01 -19.97 3.48
N GLU A 82 -10.84 -18.67 3.70
CA GLU A 82 -9.96 -18.17 4.76
C GLU A 82 -10.46 -18.55 6.16
N GLY A 83 -11.77 -18.49 6.37
CA GLY A 83 -12.38 -19.00 7.61
C GLY A 83 -12.13 -20.49 7.83
N SER A 84 -12.13 -21.30 6.76
CA SER A 84 -11.83 -22.72 6.83
C SER A 84 -10.37 -22.98 7.20
N LEU A 85 -9.42 -22.17 6.73
CA LEU A 85 -8.02 -22.21 7.21
C LEU A 85 -7.92 -21.90 8.72
N GLY A 86 -8.75 -20.96 9.18
CA GLY A 86 -8.89 -20.66 10.62
C GLY A 86 -9.40 -21.87 11.41
N LEU A 87 -10.41 -22.55 10.88
CA LEU A 87 -10.97 -23.77 11.49
C LEU A 87 -9.92 -24.89 11.58
N LEU A 88 -9.14 -25.12 10.51
CA LEU A 88 -8.04 -26.09 10.50
C LEU A 88 -6.95 -25.74 11.52
N THR A 89 -6.63 -24.45 11.66
CA THR A 89 -5.68 -23.99 12.68
C THR A 89 -6.21 -24.25 14.09
N ALA A 90 -7.51 -24.04 14.30
CA ALA A 90 -8.16 -24.35 15.58
C ALA A 90 -8.12 -25.85 15.88
N LEU A 91 -8.38 -26.71 14.89
CA LEU A 91 -8.33 -28.18 15.03
C LEU A 91 -6.97 -28.65 15.56
N GLN A 92 -5.88 -28.13 14.99
CA GLN A 92 -4.52 -28.49 15.38
C GLN A 92 -4.15 -28.06 16.81
N LYS A 93 -4.72 -26.93 17.27
CA LYS A 93 -4.36 -26.31 18.55
C LYS A 93 -5.37 -26.56 19.67
N PHE A 94 -6.46 -27.26 19.38
CA PHE A 94 -7.51 -27.51 20.35
C PHE A 94 -7.07 -28.50 21.44
N ASP A 95 -7.46 -28.16 22.66
CA ASP A 95 -7.21 -29.00 23.84
C ASP A 95 -8.52 -29.36 24.51
N LEU A 96 -8.77 -30.69 24.60
CA LEU A 96 -9.96 -31.27 25.21
C LEU A 96 -10.04 -31.04 26.72
N ASP A 97 -8.87 -30.97 27.39
CA ASP A 97 -8.80 -30.89 28.86
C ASP A 97 -9.32 -29.54 29.39
N LYS A 98 -9.48 -28.53 28.52
CA LYS A 98 -10.02 -27.22 28.89
C LYS A 98 -11.53 -27.20 29.06
N GLY A 99 -12.26 -28.26 28.77
CA GLY A 99 -13.68 -28.40 29.00
C GLY A 99 -14.62 -27.49 28.18
N VAL A 100 -14.08 -26.74 27.20
CA VAL A 100 -14.85 -25.89 26.29
C VAL A 100 -15.22 -26.63 25.02
N ARG A 101 -16.33 -26.24 24.36
CA ARG A 101 -16.71 -26.77 23.05
C ARG A 101 -15.76 -26.29 21.97
N PHE A 102 -15.44 -27.18 21.02
CA PHE A 102 -14.58 -26.85 19.89
C PHE A 102 -15.11 -25.64 19.09
N ALA A 103 -16.41 -25.59 18.82
CA ALA A 103 -17.04 -24.47 18.12
C ALA A 103 -16.76 -23.09 18.77
N THR A 104 -16.75 -23.04 20.12
CA THR A 104 -16.43 -21.80 20.85
C THR A 104 -14.97 -21.39 20.65
N TYR A 105 -14.06 -22.33 20.74
CA TYR A 105 -12.63 -22.10 20.50
C TYR A 105 -12.33 -21.74 19.03
N ALA A 106 -12.90 -22.47 18.10
CA ALA A 106 -12.73 -22.28 16.67
C ALA A 106 -13.23 -20.90 16.20
N THR A 107 -14.29 -20.37 16.82
CA THR A 107 -14.83 -19.04 16.50
C THR A 107 -13.77 -17.94 16.53
N TRP A 108 -12.84 -17.98 17.47
CA TRP A 108 -11.76 -17.00 17.59
C TRP A 108 -10.75 -17.12 16.43
N TRP A 109 -10.35 -18.33 16.07
CA TRP A 109 -9.43 -18.60 14.98
C TRP A 109 -10.03 -18.24 13.62
N ILE A 110 -11.30 -18.61 13.40
CA ILE A 110 -12.03 -18.29 12.17
C ILE A 110 -12.13 -16.77 12.00
N LYS A 111 -12.57 -16.05 13.04
CA LYS A 111 -12.65 -14.59 12.99
C LYS A 111 -11.28 -13.94 12.75
N ALA A 112 -10.24 -14.41 13.43
CA ALA A 112 -8.89 -13.86 13.28
C ALA A 112 -8.40 -14.02 11.84
N LYS A 113 -8.61 -15.18 11.21
CA LYS A 113 -8.20 -15.42 9.82
C LYS A 113 -8.99 -14.61 8.82
N ILE A 114 -10.32 -14.53 8.97
CA ILE A 114 -11.17 -13.68 8.12
C ILE A 114 -10.75 -12.21 8.24
N GLN A 115 -10.52 -11.71 9.45
CA GLN A 115 -10.11 -10.33 9.66
C GLN A 115 -8.71 -10.04 9.12
N GLU A 116 -7.77 -10.96 9.27
CA GLU A 116 -6.42 -10.87 8.71
C GLU A 116 -6.48 -10.78 7.17
N PHE A 117 -7.26 -11.64 6.55
CA PHE A 117 -7.48 -11.65 5.10
C PHE A 117 -8.08 -10.32 4.60
N ILE A 118 -9.17 -9.85 5.23
CA ILE A 118 -9.81 -8.58 4.85
C ILE A 118 -8.79 -7.45 4.86
N ILE A 119 -8.03 -7.28 5.94
CA ILE A 119 -7.04 -6.20 6.07
C ILE A 119 -5.92 -6.35 5.03
N SER A 120 -5.46 -7.57 4.76
CA SER A 120 -4.36 -7.82 3.82
C SER A 120 -4.73 -7.56 2.36
N GLN A 121 -6.02 -7.67 2.03
CA GLN A 121 -6.52 -7.57 0.66
C GLN A 121 -7.24 -6.25 0.34
N MET A 122 -7.36 -5.34 1.32
CA MET A 122 -8.16 -4.13 1.09
C MET A 122 -7.46 -3.07 0.27
N SER A 123 -6.17 -2.90 0.41
CA SER A 123 -5.41 -1.91 -0.33
C SER A 123 -3.95 -2.34 -0.51
N ILE A 124 -3.31 -1.82 -1.54
CA ILE A 124 -1.86 -1.95 -1.80
C ILE A 124 -1.08 -1.42 -0.59
N VAL A 125 -1.56 -0.33 0.03
CA VAL A 125 -0.98 0.23 1.25
C VAL A 125 -1.55 -0.51 2.46
N ARG A 126 -0.70 -1.23 3.19
CA ARG A 126 -1.11 -2.00 4.36
C ARG A 126 -1.46 -1.11 5.54
N PHE A 127 -2.72 -1.15 5.93
CA PHE A 127 -3.25 -0.61 7.18
C PHE A 127 -3.52 -1.73 8.19
N GLY A 128 -3.70 -1.41 9.47
CA GLY A 128 -4.10 -2.41 10.47
C GLY A 128 -2.95 -3.24 11.05
N LYS A 129 -1.74 -2.69 11.10
CA LYS A 129 -0.56 -3.32 11.74
C LYS A 129 -0.72 -3.42 13.25
N SER A 130 -1.27 -2.38 13.89
CA SER A 130 -1.50 -2.33 15.33
C SER A 130 -2.88 -2.90 15.73
N ARG A 131 -3.02 -3.26 17.00
CA ARG A 131 -4.30 -3.72 17.57
C ARG A 131 -5.38 -2.63 17.50
N ASP A 132 -4.98 -1.38 17.72
CA ASP A 132 -5.89 -0.23 17.72
C ASP A 132 -6.41 0.07 16.31
N GLU A 133 -5.54 0.01 15.31
CA GLU A 133 -5.92 0.21 13.90
C GLU A 133 -6.91 -0.86 13.44
N ARG A 134 -6.68 -2.15 13.81
CA ARG A 134 -7.65 -3.23 13.51
C ARG A 134 -8.99 -3.00 14.17
N LYS A 135 -8.99 -2.57 15.45
CA LYS A 135 -10.20 -2.24 16.19
C LYS A 135 -10.95 -1.10 15.53
N LEU A 136 -10.24 -0.04 15.14
CA LEU A 136 -10.79 1.09 14.40
C LEU A 136 -11.43 0.62 13.10
N PHE A 137 -10.70 -0.11 12.28
CA PHE A 137 -11.16 -0.57 10.98
C PHE A 137 -12.52 -1.26 11.02
N PHE A 138 -12.70 -2.24 11.92
CA PHE A 138 -13.92 -3.02 11.98
C PHE A 138 -15.07 -2.34 12.73
N ASN A 139 -14.78 -1.45 13.67
CA ASN A 139 -15.81 -0.88 14.54
C ASN A 139 -16.14 0.60 14.24
N MET A 140 -15.23 1.33 13.57
CA MET A 140 -15.35 2.77 13.34
C MET A 140 -16.66 3.12 12.61
N MET A 141 -16.94 2.44 11.48
CA MET A 141 -18.14 2.73 10.68
C MET A 141 -19.44 2.43 11.42
N ALA A 142 -19.46 1.34 12.20
CA ALA A 142 -20.60 1.02 13.06
C ALA A 142 -20.78 2.08 14.14
N THR A 143 -19.70 2.52 14.79
CA THR A 143 -19.72 3.55 15.82
C THR A 143 -20.17 4.90 15.26
N ILE A 144 -19.68 5.29 14.06
CA ILE A 144 -20.13 6.52 13.39
C ILE A 144 -21.62 6.46 13.10
N LYS A 145 -22.11 5.35 12.55
CA LYS A 145 -23.54 5.17 12.27
C LYS A 145 -24.38 5.24 13.53
N ASP A 146 -23.90 4.64 14.63
CA ASP A 146 -24.58 4.74 15.92
C ASP A 146 -24.65 6.19 16.41
N ILE A 147 -23.54 6.95 16.37
CA ILE A 147 -23.53 8.35 16.80
C ILE A 147 -24.50 9.17 15.95
N GLN A 148 -24.45 9.04 14.62
CA GLN A 148 -25.35 9.75 13.71
C GLN A 148 -26.82 9.38 13.89
N SER A 149 -27.14 8.16 14.36
CA SER A 149 -28.53 7.76 14.65
C SER A 149 -29.13 8.50 15.85
N TYR A 150 -28.29 9.00 16.76
CA TYR A 150 -28.71 9.83 17.92
C TYR A 150 -28.72 11.31 17.60
N ASP A 151 -28.00 11.74 16.57
CA ASP A 151 -27.94 13.11 16.09
C ASP A 151 -29.08 13.37 15.09
N LYS A 152 -30.29 13.60 15.61
CA LYS A 152 -31.50 13.83 14.79
C LYS A 152 -31.48 15.17 14.05
N ASP A 153 -30.72 16.13 14.57
CA ASP A 153 -30.73 17.51 14.10
C ASP A 153 -29.50 17.84 13.24
N GLY A 154 -28.54 16.91 13.13
CA GLY A 154 -27.32 17.05 12.32
C GLY A 154 -26.36 18.13 12.85
N GLU A 155 -26.38 18.38 14.15
CA GLU A 155 -25.61 19.45 14.81
C GLU A 155 -24.17 19.03 15.15
N ILE A 156 -23.85 17.72 15.12
CA ILE A 156 -22.52 17.22 15.50
C ILE A 156 -21.49 17.63 14.43
N SER A 157 -20.53 18.44 14.84
CA SER A 157 -19.40 18.81 13.96
C SER A 157 -18.52 17.60 13.65
N LYS A 158 -17.75 17.70 12.56
CA LYS A 158 -16.81 16.62 12.17
C LYS A 158 -15.77 16.35 13.26
N GLU A 159 -15.31 17.40 13.92
CA GLU A 159 -14.33 17.34 15.01
C GLU A 159 -14.92 16.63 16.24
N GLU A 160 -16.14 16.96 16.61
CA GLU A 160 -16.85 16.31 17.73
C GLU A 160 -17.14 14.84 17.43
N LEU A 161 -17.51 14.51 16.20
CA LEU A 161 -17.69 13.12 15.77
C LEU A 161 -16.40 12.32 15.91
N ILE A 162 -15.26 12.87 15.49
CA ILE A 162 -13.93 12.22 15.61
C ILE A 162 -13.59 11.99 17.09
N GLN A 163 -13.81 13.01 17.95
CA GLN A 163 -13.55 12.89 19.39
C GLN A 163 -14.43 11.84 20.06
N GLU A 164 -15.72 11.79 19.72
CA GLU A 164 -16.64 10.81 20.28
C GLU A 164 -16.33 9.38 19.82
N VAL A 165 -15.94 9.19 18.54
CA VAL A 165 -15.46 7.90 18.05
C VAL A 165 -14.19 7.48 18.77
N ALA A 166 -13.24 8.40 18.93
CA ALA A 166 -11.99 8.17 19.65
C ALA A 166 -12.26 7.74 21.10
N ARG A 167 -13.17 8.42 21.78
CA ARG A 167 -13.58 8.12 23.15
C ARG A 167 -14.22 6.73 23.26
N ARG A 168 -15.21 6.40 22.41
CA ARG A 168 -15.90 5.10 22.45
C ARG A 168 -14.99 3.92 22.13
N LEU A 169 -14.07 4.10 21.22
CA LEU A 169 -13.13 3.05 20.82
C LEU A 169 -11.83 3.04 21.65
N ASN A 170 -11.66 4.00 22.59
CA ASN A 170 -10.47 4.16 23.43
C ASN A 170 -9.18 4.22 22.61
N VAL A 171 -9.12 5.16 21.66
CA VAL A 171 -7.99 5.45 20.77
C VAL A 171 -7.77 6.95 20.67
N THR A 172 -6.62 7.37 20.16
CA THR A 172 -6.35 8.80 19.95
C THR A 172 -7.11 9.35 18.73
N PRO A 173 -7.55 10.62 18.74
CA PRO A 173 -8.24 11.26 17.61
C PRO A 173 -7.43 11.19 16.30
N ASP A 174 -6.10 11.35 16.36
CA ASP A 174 -5.22 11.27 15.19
C ASP A 174 -5.35 9.92 14.47
N LYS A 175 -5.37 8.81 15.23
CA LYS A 175 -5.60 7.47 14.66
C LYS A 175 -6.97 7.32 13.98
N VAL A 176 -8.00 8.03 14.49
CA VAL A 176 -9.32 8.04 13.85
C VAL A 176 -9.25 8.80 12.51
N ILE A 177 -8.54 9.92 12.47
CA ILE A 177 -8.32 10.70 11.24
C ILE A 177 -7.58 9.85 10.20
N ASP A 178 -6.46 9.23 10.59
CA ASP A 178 -5.70 8.34 9.72
C ASP A 178 -6.56 7.18 9.19
N ALA A 179 -7.34 6.55 10.07
CA ALA A 179 -8.25 5.47 9.68
C ALA A 179 -9.34 5.95 8.71
N LEU A 180 -9.91 7.15 8.92
CA LEU A 180 -10.90 7.74 8.00
C LEU A 180 -10.28 8.02 6.62
N GLN A 181 -9.06 8.54 6.57
CA GLN A 181 -8.35 8.77 5.31
C GLN A 181 -8.12 7.45 4.57
N VAL A 182 -7.66 6.43 5.27
CA VAL A 182 -7.44 5.10 4.67
C VAL A 182 -8.79 4.53 4.19
N VAL A 183 -9.84 4.54 4.99
CA VAL A 183 -11.16 4.03 4.60
C VAL A 183 -11.76 4.80 3.43
N SER A 184 -11.54 6.11 3.33
CA SER A 184 -11.99 6.91 2.17
C SER A 184 -11.16 6.65 0.90
N SER A 185 -9.92 6.20 1.05
CA SER A 185 -8.97 5.92 -0.04
C SER A 185 -9.00 4.46 -0.52
N TYR A 186 -9.99 3.66 -0.11
CA TYR A 186 -10.07 2.22 -0.42
C TYR A 186 -10.24 1.85 -1.89
N ASN A 187 -10.45 2.81 -2.74
CA ASN A 187 -10.48 2.56 -4.17
C ASN A 187 -9.06 2.77 -4.73
N ASP A 188 -8.25 1.73 -4.67
CA ASP A 188 -7.04 1.68 -5.50
C ASP A 188 -7.48 1.89 -6.94
N VAL A 189 -7.00 2.97 -7.57
CA VAL A 189 -7.37 3.31 -8.95
C VAL A 189 -6.40 2.60 -9.90
N SER A 190 -6.94 1.92 -10.89
CA SER A 190 -6.11 1.29 -11.92
C SER A 190 -5.41 2.36 -12.75
N ILE A 191 -4.09 2.25 -12.90
CA ILE A 191 -3.29 3.12 -13.77
C ILE A 191 -3.69 2.93 -15.25
N ASP A 192 -4.17 1.72 -15.58
CA ASP A 192 -4.58 1.37 -16.93
C ASP A 192 -6.07 1.69 -17.22
N GLN A 193 -6.74 2.38 -16.29
CA GLN A 193 -8.12 2.79 -16.51
C GLN A 193 -8.18 3.85 -17.62
N THR A 194 -8.96 3.56 -18.66
CA THR A 194 -9.22 4.49 -19.76
C THR A 194 -10.45 5.35 -19.49
N ILE A 195 -10.51 6.53 -20.09
CA ILE A 195 -11.69 7.40 -20.07
C ILE A 195 -12.78 6.75 -20.93
N GLU A 196 -14.03 6.69 -20.44
CA GLU A 196 -15.15 6.16 -21.23
C GLU A 196 -15.25 6.85 -22.60
N GLY A 197 -15.09 6.07 -23.66
CA GLY A 197 -15.19 6.56 -25.05
C GLY A 197 -13.88 7.05 -25.68
N SER A 198 -12.75 6.89 -25.01
CA SER A 198 -11.41 7.18 -25.55
C SER A 198 -10.41 6.11 -25.12
N ASP A 199 -9.35 5.91 -25.90
CA ASP A 199 -8.21 5.05 -25.54
C ASP A 199 -7.21 5.77 -24.61
N GLU A 200 -7.51 7.00 -24.20
CA GLU A 200 -6.66 7.77 -23.31
C GLU A 200 -6.74 7.26 -21.87
N LYS A 201 -5.59 7.12 -21.23
CA LYS A 201 -5.51 6.72 -19.82
C LYS A 201 -5.96 7.87 -18.91
N LEU A 202 -6.75 7.51 -17.87
CA LEU A 202 -7.24 8.47 -16.86
C LEU A 202 -6.08 9.09 -16.07
N ILE A 203 -4.99 8.34 -15.86
CA ILE A 203 -3.82 8.77 -15.08
C ILE A 203 -2.55 8.48 -15.88
N GLU A 204 -1.80 9.51 -16.18
CA GLU A 204 -0.42 9.40 -16.68
C GLU A 204 0.55 9.65 -15.53
N LEU A 205 1.37 8.65 -15.24
CA LEU A 205 2.47 8.83 -14.29
C LEU A 205 3.63 9.50 -15.03
N LYS A 206 4.00 10.70 -14.58
CA LYS A 206 5.23 11.35 -15.05
C LYS A 206 6.44 10.53 -14.59
N ASP A 207 7.34 10.26 -15.51
CA ASP A 207 8.64 9.70 -15.17
C ASP A 207 9.40 10.71 -14.29
N LYS A 208 10.04 10.20 -13.23
CA LYS A 208 10.88 11.00 -12.34
C LYS A 208 12.29 11.21 -12.91
N SER A 209 12.65 10.52 -13.97
CA SER A 209 13.87 10.81 -14.69
C SER A 209 13.67 12.13 -15.43
N ASP A 210 14.16 13.21 -14.86
CA ASP A 210 14.32 14.50 -15.53
C ASP A 210 15.42 14.36 -16.60
N PHE A 211 15.15 13.54 -17.62
CA PHE A 211 16.03 13.38 -18.76
C PHE A 211 16.30 14.74 -19.44
N ASP A 212 15.29 15.61 -19.41
CA ASP A 212 15.44 16.99 -19.88
C ASP A 212 16.37 17.82 -18.98
N GLN A 213 16.42 17.56 -17.66
CA GLN A 213 17.37 18.24 -16.75
C GLN A 213 18.79 17.71 -16.92
N GLU A 214 18.98 16.40 -17.15
CA GLU A 214 20.31 15.83 -17.42
C GLU A 214 20.89 16.38 -18.74
N ILE A 215 20.06 16.52 -19.79
CA ILE A 215 20.48 17.11 -21.07
C ILE A 215 20.78 18.60 -20.90
N ASP A 216 19.92 19.34 -20.18
CA ASP A 216 20.14 20.78 -19.89
C ASP A 216 21.42 20.97 -19.05
N ASP A 217 21.75 20.08 -18.13
CA ASP A 217 22.96 20.13 -17.30
C ASP A 217 24.22 19.81 -18.09
N GLU A 218 24.21 18.83 -19.02
CA GLU A 218 25.35 18.56 -19.91
C GLU A 218 25.59 19.68 -20.93
N ASP A 219 24.52 20.22 -21.49
CA ASP A 219 24.58 21.40 -22.36
C ASP A 219 25.10 22.62 -21.61
N MET A 220 24.67 22.82 -20.36
CA MET A 220 25.14 23.92 -19.52
C MET A 220 26.62 23.76 -19.16
N LYS A 221 27.08 22.54 -18.80
CA LYS A 221 28.52 22.22 -18.58
C LYS A 221 29.36 22.53 -19.79
N THR A 222 28.92 22.09 -20.97
CA THR A 222 29.61 22.33 -22.23
C THR A 222 29.70 23.81 -22.57
N LYS A 223 28.61 24.57 -22.39
CA LYS A 223 28.57 26.03 -22.56
C LYS A 223 29.48 26.76 -21.58
N LEU A 224 29.54 26.30 -20.34
CA LEU A 224 30.42 26.84 -19.33
C LEU A 224 31.88 26.59 -19.64
N GLN A 225 32.27 25.38 -20.07
CA GLN A 225 33.63 25.04 -20.48
C GLN A 225 34.06 25.90 -21.67
N ASN A 226 33.19 26.08 -22.67
CA ASN A 226 33.47 26.93 -23.83
C ASN A 226 33.59 28.41 -23.41
N ALA A 227 32.79 28.90 -22.48
CA ALA A 227 32.90 30.26 -21.95
C ALA A 227 34.24 30.47 -21.22
N ILE A 228 34.66 29.50 -20.40
CA ILE A 228 35.93 29.55 -19.67
C ILE A 228 37.14 29.51 -20.68
N SER A 229 37.01 28.76 -21.77
CA SER A 229 38.07 28.70 -22.79
C SER A 229 38.35 30.05 -23.45
N THR A 230 37.36 30.94 -23.56
CA THR A 230 37.49 32.29 -24.15
C THR A 230 38.14 33.33 -23.22
N LEU A 231 38.35 33.00 -21.94
CA LEU A 231 38.95 33.87 -20.96
C LEU A 231 40.48 33.95 -21.15
N ASN A 232 41.06 35.13 -20.82
CA ASN A 232 42.53 35.28 -20.76
C ASN A 232 43.11 34.42 -19.61
N GLU A 233 44.40 34.03 -19.73
CA GLU A 233 45.10 33.19 -18.71
C GLU A 233 44.95 33.73 -17.27
N ARG A 234 45.02 35.06 -17.10
CA ARG A 234 44.84 35.69 -15.78
C ARG A 234 43.39 35.60 -15.27
N GLU A 235 42.43 35.76 -16.19
CA GLU A 235 40.99 35.59 -15.85
C GLU A 235 40.65 34.16 -15.53
N LYS A 236 41.19 33.19 -16.31
CA LYS A 236 41.03 31.74 -16.02
C LYS A 236 41.57 31.39 -14.66
N PHE A 237 42.78 31.84 -14.34
CA PHE A 237 43.41 31.55 -13.04
C PHE A 237 42.60 32.07 -11.88
N VAL A 238 42.06 33.32 -11.95
CA VAL A 238 41.24 33.90 -10.92
C VAL A 238 39.96 33.09 -10.75
N ILE A 239 39.26 32.77 -11.84
CA ILE A 239 37.98 31.99 -11.77
C ILE A 239 38.26 30.57 -11.26
N TRP A 240 39.33 29.90 -11.73
CA TRP A 240 39.66 28.55 -11.31
C TRP A 240 39.94 28.47 -9.80
N ASN A 241 40.85 29.31 -9.30
CA ASN A 241 41.23 29.26 -7.86
C ASN A 241 40.18 29.83 -6.92
N ARG A 242 39.22 30.58 -7.44
CA ARG A 242 38.12 31.15 -6.64
C ARG A 242 36.89 30.27 -6.55
N TYR A 243 36.55 29.52 -7.62
CA TYR A 243 35.28 28.82 -7.78
C TYR A 243 35.39 27.35 -8.14
N LEU A 244 36.49 26.90 -8.74
CA LEU A 244 36.60 25.55 -9.29
C LEU A 244 37.68 24.68 -8.63
N ALA A 245 38.57 25.25 -7.82
CA ALA A 245 39.59 24.50 -7.09
C ALA A 245 39.01 23.92 -5.82
N ASP A 246 39.51 22.75 -5.40
CA ASP A 246 39.13 22.08 -4.13
C ASP A 246 39.44 22.96 -2.92
N GLU A 247 40.53 23.71 -2.96
CA GLU A 247 40.86 24.75 -1.98
C GLU A 247 40.71 26.13 -2.62
N THR A 248 39.70 26.86 -2.21
CA THR A 248 39.42 28.20 -2.75
C THR A 248 40.34 29.24 -2.14
N MET A 249 40.99 30.07 -2.98
CA MET A 249 41.89 31.16 -2.56
C MET A 249 41.11 32.45 -2.33
N THR A 250 41.58 33.26 -1.36
CA THR A 250 41.01 34.60 -1.13
C THR A 250 41.54 35.60 -2.20
N LEU A 251 40.82 36.72 -2.33
CA LEU A 251 41.27 37.78 -3.25
C LEU A 251 42.65 38.35 -2.88
N GLU A 252 43.02 38.31 -1.61
CA GLU A 252 44.33 38.76 -1.07
C GLU A 252 45.44 37.80 -1.47
N GLU A 253 45.26 36.50 -1.28
CA GLU A 253 46.22 35.45 -1.65
C GLU A 253 46.47 35.43 -3.19
N ILE A 254 45.41 35.60 -3.97
CA ILE A 254 45.56 35.71 -5.43
C ILE A 254 46.33 36.99 -5.78
N GLY A 255 46.07 38.09 -5.10
CA GLY A 255 46.74 39.36 -5.26
C GLY A 255 48.25 39.25 -4.97
N GLU A 256 48.62 38.64 -3.86
CA GLU A 256 50.03 38.40 -3.49
C GLU A 256 50.76 37.54 -4.52
N LYS A 257 50.12 36.48 -5.02
CA LYS A 257 50.71 35.56 -6.02
C LYS A 257 50.99 36.24 -7.37
N TYR A 258 50.19 37.23 -7.74
CA TYR A 258 50.38 37.97 -9.02
C TYR A 258 50.97 39.37 -8.84
N GLY A 259 51.30 39.79 -7.62
CA GLY A 259 51.86 41.11 -7.33
C GLY A 259 50.89 42.27 -7.67
N ILE A 260 49.59 42.05 -7.52
CA ILE A 260 48.56 43.03 -7.83
C ILE A 260 47.65 43.30 -6.58
N SER A 261 47.04 44.46 -6.54
CA SER A 261 46.16 44.77 -5.41
C SER A 261 44.88 43.95 -5.39
N LYS A 262 44.34 43.67 -4.19
CA LYS A 262 43.03 42.99 -3.97
C LYS A 262 41.94 43.59 -4.87
N GLU A 263 41.87 44.88 -4.96
CA GLU A 263 40.86 45.56 -5.82
C GLU A 263 41.06 45.28 -7.30
N ARG A 264 42.31 45.12 -7.73
CA ARG A 264 42.58 44.73 -9.10
C ARG A 264 42.17 43.30 -9.41
N VAL A 265 42.35 42.37 -8.47
CA VAL A 265 41.84 40.98 -8.60
C VAL A 265 40.32 40.98 -8.68
N ARG A 266 39.61 41.79 -7.88
CA ARG A 266 38.16 41.96 -7.90
C ARG A 266 37.64 42.48 -9.23
N GLN A 267 38.38 43.43 -9.84
CA GLN A 267 38.05 43.92 -11.19
C GLN A 267 38.20 42.86 -12.26
N ILE A 268 39.26 42.03 -12.17
CA ILE A 268 39.48 40.91 -13.12
C ILE A 268 38.37 39.88 -12.96
N GLU A 269 38.02 39.50 -11.72
CA GLU A 269 36.91 38.61 -11.38
C GLU A 269 35.59 39.09 -11.97
N SER A 270 35.22 40.34 -11.72
CA SER A 270 33.97 40.94 -12.23
C SER A 270 33.91 40.94 -13.75
N ARG A 271 35.03 41.22 -14.43
CA ARG A 271 35.12 41.18 -15.92
C ARG A 271 34.96 39.75 -16.44
N ALA A 272 35.63 38.78 -15.79
CA ALA A 272 35.58 37.36 -16.19
C ALA A 272 34.15 36.84 -16.03
N LEU A 273 33.50 37.09 -14.90
CA LEU A 273 32.10 36.69 -14.66
C LEU A 273 31.14 37.35 -15.67
N ALA A 274 31.31 38.61 -16.00
CA ALA A 274 30.54 39.28 -17.02
C ALA A 274 30.69 38.63 -18.42
N LYS A 275 31.90 38.24 -18.79
CA LYS A 275 32.16 37.53 -20.06
C LYS A 275 31.47 36.16 -20.06
N ILE A 276 31.60 35.35 -18.98
CA ILE A 276 30.94 34.08 -18.86
C ILE A 276 29.42 34.25 -19.00
N LYS A 277 28.84 35.19 -18.25
CA LYS A 277 27.40 35.49 -18.32
C LYS A 277 26.92 35.89 -19.71
N MET A 278 27.66 36.73 -20.40
CA MET A 278 27.32 37.08 -21.79
C MET A 278 27.40 35.90 -22.75
N PHE A 279 28.34 35.00 -22.56
CA PHE A 279 28.51 33.82 -23.41
C PHE A 279 27.42 32.78 -23.18
N THR A 280 27.05 32.53 -21.92
CA THR A 280 25.97 31.59 -21.54
C THR A 280 24.59 32.11 -21.95
N MET A 281 24.34 33.42 -21.88
CA MET A 281 23.06 34.03 -22.31
C MET A 281 22.89 34.19 -23.83
N LYS A 282 24.01 34.25 -24.60
CA LYS A 282 23.96 34.43 -26.07
C LYS A 282 23.86 33.13 -26.84
N ALA A 283 24.00 31.97 -26.22
CA ALA A 283 23.83 30.72 -26.94
C ALA A 283 22.35 30.51 -27.26
N PRO A 284 21.95 30.45 -28.56
CA PRO A 284 20.56 30.15 -28.90
C PRO A 284 20.19 28.75 -28.40
N LYS A 285 19.02 28.60 -27.84
CA LYS A 285 18.42 27.28 -27.63
C LYS A 285 18.31 26.61 -29.01
N LEU A 286 19.19 25.68 -29.31
CA LEU A 286 18.99 24.72 -30.38
C LEU A 286 17.91 23.75 -29.92
N LEU A 287 16.65 24.12 -30.12
CA LEU A 287 15.57 23.15 -30.19
C LEU A 287 15.87 22.26 -31.40
N PRO A 288 15.88 20.94 -31.28
CA PRO A 288 15.80 20.09 -32.43
C PRO A 288 14.47 20.38 -33.11
N GLN A 289 14.52 21.01 -34.30
CA GLN A 289 13.37 21.07 -35.16
C GLN A 289 13.07 19.63 -35.56
N ALA A 290 11.99 19.06 -35.04
CA ALA A 290 11.36 17.92 -35.64
C ALA A 290 10.94 18.32 -37.04
N SER A 291 11.83 18.12 -38.01
CA SER A 291 11.50 18.16 -39.43
C SER A 291 10.51 17.02 -39.68
N GLY A 292 9.27 17.44 -39.94
CA GLY A 292 8.30 16.60 -40.62
C GLY A 292 8.86 16.09 -41.95
N ASP A 293 8.11 15.15 -42.51
CA ASP A 293 8.22 14.47 -43.77
C ASP A 293 8.99 13.16 -43.75
N ILE A 294 8.31 12.10 -43.32
CA ILE A 294 8.43 10.79 -43.92
C ILE A 294 7.05 10.41 -44.45
N LYS A 295 6.62 11.07 -45.53
CA LYS A 295 5.79 10.47 -46.57
C LYS A 295 6.74 10.18 -47.71
N ASP A 296 6.65 8.94 -48.24
CA ASP A 296 7.31 8.36 -49.37
C ASP A 296 8.61 7.59 -49.07
N ALA A 297 8.48 6.33 -48.65
CA ALA A 297 9.27 5.20 -49.12
C ALA A 297 8.73 3.87 -48.58
N PHE A 298 8.08 3.13 -49.48
CA PHE A 298 7.72 1.71 -49.48
C PHE A 298 6.52 1.29 -48.64
#